data_6e00da8cb3c2ba1bae30ea4effb935c4
#
_entry.id   6e00da8cb3c2ba1bae30ea4effb935c4
#
_cell.length_a   1.000
_cell.length_b   1.000
_cell.length_c   1.000
_cell.angle_alpha   90.00
_cell.angle_beta   90.00
_cell.angle_gamma   90.00
#
_symmetry.space_group_name_H-M   'P 1'
#
loop_
_entity.id
_entity.type
_entity.pdbx_description
1 polymer ?
#
loop_
_entity_poly.entity_id
_entity_poly.type
_entity_poly.pdbx_seq_one_letter_code
_entity_poly.pdbx_strand_id
1 'polypeptide(L)'
;MSDKTKKKYMKKSEIVTFGIGLFGVALMTGWMPDYTATFFADFAFKGKGFDSATMANAISMVFLVAGIIGAVCELVIGYLVDNTRTKLGKVKPWVGFGVVPLAVVAMLVFIAPNTSNQTLAIIWMFVIY
;
A
#
# COMPACT_ATOMS: atom_id res chain seq x y z
N MET A 1 13.18 -49.30 7.97
CA MET A 1 11.80 -49.06 7.50
C MET A 1 11.69 -47.59 7.17
N SER A 2 11.58 -47.29 5.88
CA SER A 2 11.63 -45.91 5.34
C SER A 2 10.29 -45.23 5.57
N ASP A 3 10.26 -44.25 6.44
CA ASP A 3 9.13 -43.34 6.57
C ASP A 3 9.15 -42.36 5.37
N LYS A 4 8.36 -42.72 4.37
CA LYS A 4 8.13 -41.86 3.21
C LYS A 4 7.34 -40.67 3.71
N THR A 5 8.01 -39.58 4.05
CA THR A 5 7.41 -38.23 4.27
C THR A 5 6.56 -37.89 3.04
N LYS A 6 5.25 -38.14 3.15
CA LYS A 6 4.27 -37.71 2.15
C LYS A 6 4.40 -36.19 2.00
N LYS A 7 5.04 -35.73 0.93
CA LYS A 7 4.99 -34.30 0.53
C LYS A 7 3.53 -33.90 0.46
N LYS A 8 3.08 -33.09 1.42
CA LYS A 8 1.72 -32.57 1.47
C LYS A 8 1.63 -31.47 0.42
N TYR A 9 1.20 -31.83 -0.78
CA TYR A 9 0.92 -30.84 -1.83
C TYR A 9 -0.29 -30.00 -1.42
N MET A 10 -0.26 -28.69 -1.74
CA MET A 10 -1.38 -27.79 -1.54
C MET A 10 -2.61 -28.30 -2.31
N LYS A 11 -3.79 -28.17 -1.71
CA LYS A 11 -5.05 -28.50 -2.38
C LYS A 11 -5.30 -27.50 -3.52
N LYS A 12 -5.95 -27.92 -4.59
CA LYS A 12 -6.29 -27.03 -5.73
C LYS A 12 -7.06 -25.79 -5.30
N SER A 13 -7.98 -25.91 -4.32
CA SER A 13 -8.69 -24.76 -3.74
C SER A 13 -7.76 -23.75 -3.05
N GLU A 14 -6.72 -24.22 -2.36
CA GLU A 14 -5.74 -23.36 -1.70
C GLU A 14 -4.92 -22.56 -2.72
N ILE A 15 -4.54 -23.19 -3.84
CA ILE A 15 -3.83 -22.54 -4.95
C ILE A 15 -4.70 -21.46 -5.59
N VAL A 16 -5.97 -21.75 -5.85
CA VAL A 16 -6.91 -20.78 -6.43
C VAL A 16 -7.14 -19.59 -5.49
N THR A 17 -7.39 -19.86 -4.21
CA THR A 17 -7.58 -18.79 -3.21
C THR A 17 -6.33 -17.91 -3.08
N PHE A 18 -5.15 -18.52 -3.09
CA PHE A 18 -3.88 -17.79 -3.07
C PHE A 18 -3.70 -16.93 -4.34
N GLY A 19 -4.03 -17.48 -5.51
CA GLY A 19 -3.99 -16.76 -6.78
C GLY A 19 -4.93 -15.54 -6.82
N ILE A 20 -6.15 -15.67 -6.30
CA ILE A 20 -7.10 -14.55 -6.18
C ILE A 20 -6.53 -13.48 -5.24
N GLY A 21 -5.93 -13.88 -4.11
CA GLY A 21 -5.30 -12.94 -3.19
C GLY A 21 -4.14 -12.17 -3.84
N LEU A 22 -3.26 -12.85 -4.56
CA LEU A 22 -2.17 -12.22 -5.31
C LEU A 22 -2.67 -11.27 -6.40
N PHE A 23 -3.73 -11.64 -7.10
CA PHE A 23 -4.36 -10.77 -8.10
C PHE A 23 -4.88 -9.48 -7.46
N GLY A 24 -5.54 -9.54 -6.29
CA GLY A 24 -5.98 -8.37 -5.54
C GLY A 24 -4.81 -7.46 -5.14
N VAL A 25 -3.72 -8.05 -4.65
CA VAL A 25 -2.49 -7.29 -4.31
C VAL A 25 -1.91 -6.62 -5.56
N ALA A 26 -1.81 -7.34 -6.68
CA ALA A 26 -1.27 -6.79 -7.93
C ALA A 26 -2.12 -5.61 -8.47
N LEU A 27 -3.45 -5.68 -8.35
CA LEU A 27 -4.32 -4.55 -8.67
C LEU A 27 -4.04 -3.34 -7.79
N MET A 28 -3.94 -3.53 -6.47
CA MET A 28 -3.69 -2.43 -5.54
C MET A 28 -2.32 -1.78 -5.79
N THR A 29 -1.28 -2.57 -5.93
CA THR A 29 0.09 -2.06 -6.11
C THR A 29 0.33 -1.45 -7.48
N GLY A 30 -0.33 -1.95 -8.53
CA GLY A 30 -0.16 -1.44 -9.89
C GLY A 30 -0.97 -0.17 -10.18
N TRP A 31 -2.22 -0.11 -9.72
CA TRP A 31 -3.14 0.96 -10.12
C TRP A 31 -3.22 2.10 -9.11
N MET A 32 -3.06 1.82 -7.82
CA MET A 32 -3.26 2.82 -6.79
C MET A 32 -2.31 4.02 -6.88
N PRO A 33 -1.00 3.87 -7.18
CA PRO A 33 -0.10 5.00 -7.37
C PRO A 33 -0.52 5.92 -8.52
N ASP A 34 -0.89 5.34 -9.67
CA ASP A 34 -1.28 6.11 -10.86
C ASP A 34 -2.57 6.89 -10.61
N TYR A 35 -3.57 6.26 -9.98
CA TYR A 35 -4.81 6.94 -9.59
C TYR A 35 -4.58 8.05 -8.57
N THR A 36 -3.69 7.83 -7.61
CA THR A 36 -3.35 8.82 -6.60
C THR A 36 -2.64 10.02 -7.22
N ALA A 37 -1.68 9.78 -8.14
CA ALA A 37 -1.00 10.84 -8.87
C ALA A 37 -1.97 11.68 -9.70
N THR A 38 -2.85 11.02 -10.46
CA THR A 38 -3.88 11.69 -11.28
C THR A 38 -4.87 12.45 -10.40
N PHE A 39 -5.28 11.88 -9.27
CA PHE A 39 -6.17 12.55 -8.32
C PHE A 39 -5.56 13.84 -7.79
N PHE A 40 -4.30 13.82 -7.39
CA PHE A 40 -3.63 15.03 -6.90
C PHE A 40 -3.42 16.06 -8.02
N ALA A 41 -3.01 15.65 -9.21
CA ALA A 41 -2.75 16.55 -10.32
C ALA A 41 -4.03 17.18 -10.89
N ASP A 42 -5.06 16.36 -11.13
CA ASP A 42 -6.21 16.76 -11.94
C ASP A 42 -7.46 17.14 -11.13
N PHE A 43 -7.61 16.62 -9.92
CA PHE A 43 -8.83 16.83 -9.12
C PHE A 43 -8.57 17.63 -7.85
N ALA A 44 -7.65 17.21 -7.01
CA ALA A 44 -7.51 17.76 -5.67
C ALA A 44 -7.05 19.23 -5.69
N PHE A 45 -6.18 19.59 -6.63
CA PHE A 45 -5.51 20.89 -6.67
C PHE A 45 -5.73 21.68 -7.97
N LYS A 46 -6.49 21.12 -8.91
CA LYS A 46 -6.85 21.79 -10.15
C LYS A 46 -7.63 23.07 -9.90
N GLY A 47 -7.24 24.15 -10.59
CA GLY A 47 -7.94 25.44 -10.50
C GLY A 47 -7.65 26.27 -9.24
N LYS A 48 -6.77 25.81 -8.35
CA LYS A 48 -6.36 26.55 -7.14
C LYS A 48 -5.21 27.53 -7.39
N GLY A 49 -4.77 27.70 -8.64
CA GLY A 49 -3.68 28.61 -9.00
C GLY A 49 -2.30 28.12 -8.57
N PHE A 50 -2.15 26.83 -8.33
CA PHE A 50 -0.87 26.25 -7.96
C PHE A 50 0.03 26.08 -9.21
N ASP A 51 1.33 26.29 -9.03
CA ASP A 51 2.30 26.05 -10.08
C ASP A 51 2.38 24.54 -10.41
N SER A 52 2.07 24.20 -11.67
CA SER A 52 1.99 22.82 -12.14
C SER A 52 3.33 22.08 -12.06
N ALA A 53 4.44 22.77 -12.31
CA ALA A 53 5.77 22.15 -12.24
C ALA A 53 6.14 21.83 -10.78
N THR A 54 5.86 22.73 -9.85
CA THR A 54 6.08 22.52 -8.41
C THR A 54 5.22 21.37 -7.89
N MET A 55 3.96 21.28 -8.31
CA MET A 55 3.07 20.19 -7.90
C MET A 55 3.52 18.83 -8.48
N ALA A 56 3.91 18.75 -9.74
CA ALA A 56 4.43 17.52 -10.33
C ALA A 56 5.71 17.05 -9.63
N ASN A 57 6.62 17.95 -9.31
CA ASN A 57 7.82 17.63 -8.54
C ASN A 57 7.49 17.16 -7.13
N ALA A 58 6.53 17.79 -6.45
CA ALA A 58 6.09 17.39 -5.12
C ALA A 58 5.48 15.98 -5.13
N ILE A 59 4.62 15.65 -6.09
CA ILE A 59 4.03 14.31 -6.25
C ILE A 59 5.14 13.27 -6.46
N SER A 60 6.11 13.55 -7.33
CA SER A 60 7.23 12.66 -7.59
C SER A 60 8.10 12.43 -6.34
N MET A 61 8.34 13.48 -5.55
CA MET A 61 9.09 13.39 -4.29
C MET A 61 8.32 12.60 -3.22
N VAL A 62 7.00 12.76 -3.13
CA VAL A 62 6.14 11.96 -2.24
C VAL A 62 6.30 10.48 -2.56
N PHE A 63 6.17 10.08 -3.82
CA PHE A 63 6.32 8.69 -4.22
C PHE A 63 7.73 8.13 -3.98
N LEU A 64 8.77 8.94 -4.24
CA LEU A 64 10.14 8.52 -3.98
C LEU A 64 10.38 8.28 -2.48
N VAL A 65 9.98 9.22 -1.63
CA VAL A 65 10.16 9.10 -0.17
C VAL A 65 9.32 7.95 0.37
N ALA A 66 8.06 7.84 -0.05
CA ALA A 66 7.19 6.73 0.34
C ALA A 66 7.74 5.37 -0.10
N GLY A 67 8.31 5.27 -1.30
CA GLY A 67 8.97 4.06 -1.79
C GLY A 67 10.16 3.64 -0.93
N ILE A 68 11.01 4.59 -0.51
CA ILE A 68 12.15 4.32 0.38
C ILE A 68 11.65 3.85 1.76
N ILE A 69 10.69 4.57 2.34
CA ILE A 69 10.11 4.20 3.64
C ILE A 69 9.44 2.83 3.55
N GLY A 70 8.66 2.59 2.47
CA GLY A 70 8.00 1.32 2.21
C GLY A 70 8.98 0.16 2.16
N ALA A 71 10.09 0.29 1.42
CA ALA A 71 11.12 -0.73 1.34
C ALA A 71 11.72 -1.08 2.71
N VAL A 72 11.99 -0.08 3.55
CA VAL A 72 12.47 -0.30 4.93
C VAL A 72 11.40 -0.99 5.77
N CYS A 73 10.15 -0.53 5.69
CA CYS A 73 9.03 -1.13 6.42
C CYS A 73 8.80 -2.60 6.01
N GLU A 74 8.90 -2.93 4.72
CA GLU A 74 8.76 -4.31 4.24
C GLU A 74 9.81 -5.25 4.87
N LEU A 75 11.06 -4.82 4.99
CA LEU A 75 12.10 -5.60 5.67
C LEU A 75 11.78 -5.82 7.15
N VAL A 76 11.34 -4.77 7.85
CA VAL A 76 10.97 -4.85 9.27
C VAL A 76 9.76 -5.74 9.47
N ILE A 77 8.71 -5.56 8.67
CA ILE A 77 7.49 -6.38 8.73
C ILE A 77 7.80 -7.83 8.38
N GLY A 78 8.62 -8.08 7.35
CA GLY A 78 9.07 -9.43 7.00
C GLY A 78 9.73 -10.12 8.17
N TYR A 79 10.67 -9.45 8.85
CA TYR A 79 11.32 -9.97 10.06
C TYR A 79 10.32 -10.27 11.18
N LEU A 80 9.37 -9.36 11.44
CA LEU A 80 8.35 -9.54 12.47
C LEU A 80 7.42 -10.72 12.15
N VAL A 81 6.98 -10.85 10.89
CA VAL A 81 6.14 -11.97 10.42
C VAL A 81 6.86 -13.30 10.59
N ASP A 82 8.14 -13.37 10.24
CA ASP A 82 8.94 -14.59 10.35
C ASP A 82 9.15 -15.04 11.80
N ASN A 83 9.28 -14.11 12.72
CA ASN A 83 9.37 -14.38 14.17
C ASN A 83 8.03 -14.66 14.85
N THR A 84 6.91 -14.36 14.19
CA THR A 84 5.58 -14.55 14.76
C THR A 84 5.19 -16.04 14.75
N ARG A 85 4.82 -16.57 15.93
CA ARG A 85 4.33 -17.94 16.11
C ARG A 85 2.97 -17.91 16.77
N THR A 86 1.89 -17.96 15.97
CA THR A 86 0.53 -18.01 16.48
C THR A 86 -0.17 -19.31 16.09
N LYS A 87 -1.25 -19.64 16.83
CA LYS A 87 -2.11 -20.80 16.52
C LYS A 87 -2.73 -20.72 15.12
N LEU A 88 -2.88 -19.52 14.57
CA LEU A 88 -3.44 -19.25 13.24
C LEU A 88 -2.39 -19.29 12.12
N GLY A 89 -1.12 -19.51 12.45
CA GLY A 89 0.03 -19.45 11.54
C GLY A 89 0.75 -18.11 11.61
N LYS A 90 1.80 -17.92 10.77
CA LYS A 90 2.66 -16.74 10.81
C LYS A 90 2.00 -15.50 10.18
N VAL A 91 1.36 -15.66 9.03
CA VAL A 91 0.90 -14.56 8.16
C VAL A 91 -0.52 -14.10 8.44
N LYS A 92 -1.45 -15.04 8.74
CA LYS A 92 -2.88 -14.75 8.90
C LYS A 92 -3.21 -13.61 9.86
N PRO A 93 -2.62 -13.54 11.08
CA PRO A 93 -2.94 -12.45 12.02
C PRO A 93 -2.48 -11.09 11.50
N TRP A 94 -1.36 -11.03 10.80
CA TRP A 94 -0.83 -9.78 10.23
C TRP A 94 -1.70 -9.25 9.10
N VAL A 95 -2.18 -10.13 8.22
CA VAL A 95 -3.12 -9.76 7.15
C VAL A 95 -4.43 -9.24 7.74
N GLY A 96 -5.00 -9.95 8.71
CA GLY A 96 -6.24 -9.54 9.36
C GLY A 96 -6.13 -8.20 10.08
N PHE A 97 -5.00 -7.95 10.76
CA PHE A 97 -4.76 -6.69 11.46
C PHE A 97 -4.42 -5.54 10.52
N GLY A 98 -3.74 -5.82 9.40
CA GLY A 98 -3.29 -4.80 8.44
C GLY A 98 -4.39 -4.31 7.49
N VAL A 99 -5.37 -5.15 7.13
CA VAL A 99 -6.40 -4.82 6.13
C VAL A 99 -7.26 -3.63 6.56
N VAL A 100 -7.66 -3.56 7.83
CA VAL A 100 -8.54 -2.49 8.33
C VAL A 100 -7.85 -1.12 8.27
N PRO A 101 -6.66 -0.90 8.87
CA PRO A 101 -5.98 0.40 8.76
C PRO A 101 -5.62 0.74 7.31
N LEU A 102 -5.24 -0.24 6.50
CA LEU A 102 -4.97 -0.01 5.07
C LEU A 102 -6.21 0.52 4.34
N ALA A 103 -7.38 -0.05 4.57
CA ALA A 103 -8.62 0.41 3.96
C ALA A 103 -8.97 1.85 4.39
N VAL A 104 -8.78 2.18 5.67
CA VAL A 104 -9.02 3.53 6.20
C VAL A 104 -8.06 4.54 5.55
N VAL A 105 -6.77 4.24 5.50
CA VAL A 105 -5.75 5.12 4.88
C VAL A 105 -6.04 5.29 3.40
N ALA A 106 -6.39 4.22 2.68
CA ALA A 106 -6.76 4.29 1.27
C ALA A 106 -7.96 5.20 1.01
N MET A 107 -8.94 5.24 1.90
CA MET A 107 -10.05 6.19 1.81
C MET A 107 -9.59 7.63 2.09
N LEU A 108 -8.72 7.82 3.09
CA LEU A 108 -8.23 9.14 3.47
C LEU A 108 -7.38 9.82 2.38
N VAL A 109 -6.66 9.05 1.57
CA VAL A 109 -5.88 9.56 0.42
C VAL A 109 -6.74 10.40 -0.53
N PHE A 110 -8.01 10.02 -0.73
CA PHE A 110 -8.93 10.72 -1.63
C PHE A 110 -9.71 11.87 -0.97
N ILE A 111 -9.44 12.17 0.30
CA ILE A 111 -10.02 13.33 1.01
C ILE A 111 -9.04 14.49 0.93
N ALA A 112 -9.11 15.28 -0.14
CA ALA A 112 -8.25 16.44 -0.30
C ALA A 112 -8.68 17.62 0.60
N PRO A 113 -7.75 18.30 1.27
CA PRO A 113 -8.07 19.48 2.04
C PRO A 113 -8.47 20.64 1.10
N ASN A 114 -9.49 21.40 1.49
CA ASN A 114 -9.86 22.60 0.76
C ASN A 114 -8.95 23.76 1.18
N THR A 115 -7.71 23.73 0.70
CA THR A 115 -6.71 24.78 1.00
C THR A 115 -6.31 25.52 -0.27
N SER A 116 -6.09 26.83 -0.14
CA SER A 116 -5.51 27.67 -1.19
C SER A 116 -3.99 27.82 -1.04
N ASN A 117 -3.40 27.23 0.00
CA ASN A 117 -1.97 27.30 0.25
C ASN A 117 -1.27 26.05 -0.30
N GLN A 118 -0.41 26.26 -1.33
CA GLN A 118 0.33 25.20 -2.00
C GLN A 118 1.23 24.40 -1.04
N THR A 119 1.90 25.07 -0.11
CA THR A 119 2.76 24.43 0.89
C THR A 119 1.98 23.47 1.79
N LEU A 120 0.81 23.88 2.27
CA LEU A 120 -0.06 23.02 3.07
C LEU A 120 -0.57 21.82 2.28
N ALA A 121 -0.88 22.02 0.99
CA ALA A 121 -1.27 20.93 0.10
C ALA A 121 -0.16 19.89 -0.05
N ILE A 122 1.09 20.32 -0.22
CA ILE A 122 2.26 19.44 -0.34
C ILE A 122 2.50 18.70 0.99
N ILE A 123 2.47 19.39 2.12
CA ILE A 123 2.62 18.76 3.45
C ILE A 123 1.54 17.69 3.66
N TRP A 124 0.29 18.00 3.29
CA TRP A 124 -0.81 17.03 3.39
C TRP A 124 -0.56 15.78 2.56
N MET A 125 -0.07 15.93 1.32
CA MET A 125 0.30 14.78 0.49
C MET A 125 1.36 13.89 1.15
N PHE A 126 2.40 14.50 1.76
CA PHE A 126 3.45 13.76 2.48
C PHE A 126 2.95 13.03 3.73
N VAL A 127 1.92 13.55 4.40
CA VAL A 127 1.39 12.95 5.63
C VAL A 127 0.45 11.80 5.35
N ILE A 128 -0.33 11.91 4.26
CA ILE A 128 -1.41 10.96 4.00
C ILE A 128 -0.97 9.79 3.11
N TYR A 129 0.05 9.97 2.26
CA TYR A 129 0.55 8.95 1.37
C TYR A 129 1.69 8.17 2.01
#